data_ff30c16f1eae950fd52bbb4c097b065a
#
_entry.id   ff30c16f1eae950fd52bbb4c097b065a
#
_cell.length_a   1.000
_cell.length_b   1.000
_cell.length_c   1.000
_cell.angle_alpha   90.00
_cell.angle_beta   90.00
_cell.angle_gamma   90.00
#
_symmetry.space_group_name_H-M   'P 1'
#
loop_
_entity.id
_entity.type
_entity.pdbx_description
1 polymer ?
#
loop_
_entity_poly.entity_id
_entity_poly.type
_entity_poly.pdbx_seq_one_letter_code
_entity_poly.pdbx_strand_id
1 'polypeptide(L)'
;MPPDPKSTLHRYLQLARDAMLWKLEDLSEYDVRRPMTPTGTNLLGIVKHLASVELGYLGAVFGRPSHEPLPWFEDDAEPNADMWATPDETRDAIIGLYHRAWAHGDAAIEALDLDAKGHVAWWPPDRADVTLHQILVHLIAETHRHAGHADIVRELIDGAAGHRAELSNMPQADAEWWMAYTGRLEAAAGEAQRRYDV
;
A
#
# COMPACT_ATOMS: atom_id res chain seq x y z
N MET A 1 -7.16 -23.36 20.22
CA MET A 1 -6.65 -22.13 20.86
C MET A 1 -6.87 -20.96 19.89
N PRO A 2 -7.19 -19.76 20.37
CA PRO A 2 -7.21 -18.60 19.49
C PRO A 2 -5.79 -18.41 18.90
N PRO A 3 -5.68 -17.88 17.68
CA PRO A 3 -4.37 -17.60 17.09
C PRO A 3 -3.61 -16.59 17.97
N ASP A 4 -2.29 -16.75 18.00
CA ASP A 4 -1.41 -15.80 18.70
C ASP A 4 -1.56 -14.39 18.11
N PRO A 5 -1.68 -13.32 18.95
CA PRO A 5 -1.87 -11.95 18.47
C PRO A 5 -0.78 -11.48 17.50
N LYS A 6 0.48 -11.80 17.74
CA LYS A 6 1.61 -11.42 16.87
C LYS A 6 1.50 -12.09 15.50
N SER A 7 1.24 -13.39 15.46
CA SER A 7 1.00 -14.14 14.23
C SER A 7 -0.23 -13.61 13.47
N THR A 8 -1.25 -13.16 14.19
CA THR A 8 -2.44 -12.56 13.58
C THR A 8 -2.09 -11.24 12.88
N LEU A 9 -1.39 -10.33 13.55
CA LEU A 9 -0.98 -9.05 12.97
C LEU A 9 -0.05 -9.26 11.76
N HIS A 10 0.95 -10.13 11.89
CA HIS A 10 1.86 -10.47 10.78
C HIS A 10 1.10 -11.01 9.56
N ARG A 11 0.14 -11.91 9.78
CA ARG A 11 -0.71 -12.43 8.69
C ARG A 11 -1.53 -11.33 8.00
N TYR A 12 -2.09 -10.39 8.73
CA TYR A 12 -2.83 -9.27 8.12
C TYR A 12 -1.92 -8.32 7.35
N LEU A 13 -0.69 -8.08 7.83
CA LEU A 13 0.32 -7.34 7.07
C LEU A 13 0.66 -8.05 5.77
N GLN A 14 0.90 -9.39 5.82
CA GLN A 14 1.20 -10.17 4.63
C GLN A 14 0.06 -10.16 3.60
N LEU A 15 -1.20 -10.24 4.04
CA LEU A 15 -2.34 -10.13 3.14
C LEU A 15 -2.38 -8.78 2.41
N ALA A 16 -1.99 -7.70 3.08
CA ALA A 16 -1.92 -6.37 2.45
C ALA A 16 -0.76 -6.26 1.45
N ARG A 17 0.41 -6.83 1.78
CA ARG A 17 1.59 -6.92 0.89
C ARG A 17 1.27 -7.69 -0.40
N ASP A 18 0.65 -8.86 -0.26
CA ASP A 18 0.23 -9.70 -1.40
C ASP A 18 -0.78 -8.96 -2.27
N ALA A 19 -1.76 -8.27 -1.64
CA ALA A 19 -2.74 -7.47 -2.34
C ALA A 19 -2.10 -6.36 -3.18
N MET A 20 -1.02 -5.75 -2.71
CA MET A 20 -0.29 -4.73 -3.47
C MET A 20 0.43 -5.29 -4.68
N LEU A 21 1.13 -6.43 -4.56
CA LEU A 21 1.94 -6.94 -5.66
C LEU A 21 1.11 -7.45 -6.83
N TRP A 22 0.00 -8.14 -6.57
CA TRP A 22 -0.83 -8.61 -7.68
C TRP A 22 -1.43 -7.47 -8.52
N LYS A 23 -1.54 -6.23 -7.96
CA LYS A 23 -1.99 -5.05 -8.72
C LYS A 23 -1.03 -4.66 -9.87
N LEU A 24 0.19 -5.19 -9.87
CA LEU A 24 1.16 -4.94 -10.94
C LEU A 24 1.21 -6.08 -11.98
N GLU A 25 0.61 -7.24 -11.68
CA GLU A 25 0.66 -8.40 -12.55
C GLU A 25 -0.05 -8.13 -13.88
N ASP A 26 0.50 -8.67 -14.97
CA ASP A 26 -0.05 -8.61 -16.33
C ASP A 26 -0.25 -7.20 -16.92
N LEU A 27 0.24 -6.14 -16.28
CA LEU A 27 0.22 -4.78 -16.78
C LEU A 27 1.51 -4.42 -17.52
N SER A 28 1.38 -3.50 -18.50
CA SER A 28 2.53 -2.94 -19.20
C SER A 28 3.40 -2.05 -18.31
N GLU A 29 4.67 -1.78 -18.71
CA GLU A 29 5.53 -0.80 -18.03
C GLU A 29 4.90 0.60 -18.00
N TYR A 30 4.18 0.98 -19.05
CA TYR A 30 3.47 2.24 -19.09
C TYR A 30 2.33 2.29 -18.05
N ASP A 31 1.51 1.23 -17.98
CA ASP A 31 0.33 1.21 -17.12
C ASP A 31 0.67 1.21 -15.63
N VAL A 32 1.74 0.54 -15.21
CA VAL A 32 2.15 0.56 -13.80
C VAL A 32 2.76 1.89 -13.36
N ARG A 33 3.20 2.74 -14.30
CA ARG A 33 3.94 4.00 -14.03
C ARG A 33 3.15 5.26 -14.31
N ARG A 34 2.17 5.21 -15.24
CA ARG A 34 1.44 6.42 -15.65
C ARG A 34 0.61 6.98 -14.49
N PRO A 35 0.53 8.33 -14.36
CA PRO A 35 -0.28 8.97 -13.33
C PRO A 35 -1.77 8.76 -13.64
N MET A 36 -2.52 8.26 -12.64
CA MET A 36 -3.95 7.99 -12.76
C MET A 36 -4.82 9.01 -12.03
N THR A 37 -4.20 9.91 -11.27
CA THR A 37 -4.86 11.01 -10.57
C THR A 37 -4.14 12.34 -10.85
N PRO A 38 -4.79 13.50 -10.62
CA PRO A 38 -4.12 14.81 -10.76
C PRO A 38 -2.87 14.97 -9.87
N THR A 39 -2.75 14.20 -8.79
CA THR A 39 -1.59 14.21 -7.88
C THR A 39 -0.55 13.16 -8.22
N GLY A 40 -0.72 12.40 -9.31
CA GLY A 40 0.29 11.49 -9.83
C GLY A 40 0.26 10.06 -9.29
N THR A 41 -0.79 9.65 -8.58
CA THR A 41 -0.90 8.28 -8.06
C THR A 41 -0.70 7.24 -9.16
N ASN A 42 0.23 6.33 -8.96
CA ASN A 42 0.57 5.24 -9.88
C ASN A 42 0.94 3.98 -9.09
N LEU A 43 0.78 2.80 -9.70
CA LEU A 43 0.91 1.52 -9.00
C LEU A 43 2.34 1.24 -8.55
N LEU A 44 3.33 1.46 -9.42
CA LEU A 44 4.72 1.14 -9.10
C LEU A 44 5.30 2.09 -8.05
N GLY A 45 4.91 3.36 -8.07
CA GLY A 45 5.27 4.34 -7.05
C GLY A 45 4.74 3.96 -5.67
N ILE A 46 3.49 3.49 -5.58
CA ILE A 46 2.95 2.99 -4.31
C ILE A 46 3.80 1.83 -3.75
N VAL A 47 4.22 0.88 -4.58
CA VAL A 47 5.07 -0.25 -4.12
C VAL A 47 6.44 0.24 -3.66
N LYS A 48 7.07 1.19 -4.39
CA LYS A 48 8.34 1.82 -3.98
C LYS A 48 8.21 2.53 -2.62
N HIS A 49 7.14 3.30 -2.44
CA HIS A 49 6.81 3.95 -1.18
C HIS A 49 6.67 2.94 -0.04
N LEU A 50 5.85 1.90 -0.21
CA LEU A 50 5.60 0.90 0.83
C LEU A 50 6.85 0.11 1.21
N ALA A 51 7.74 -0.19 0.26
CA ALA A 51 9.04 -0.81 0.55
C ALA A 51 9.86 0.06 1.53
N SER A 52 9.90 1.35 1.26
CA SER A 52 10.63 2.33 2.06
C SER A 52 10.02 2.52 3.45
N VAL A 53 8.71 2.66 3.51
CA VAL A 53 7.92 2.78 4.75
C VAL A 53 8.18 1.58 5.66
N GLU A 54 8.16 0.38 5.10
CA GLU A 54 8.35 -0.85 5.87
C GLU A 54 9.77 -0.96 6.43
N LEU A 55 10.80 -0.64 5.64
CA LEU A 55 12.19 -0.59 6.09
C LEU A 55 12.40 0.43 7.22
N GLY A 56 11.75 1.58 7.14
CA GLY A 56 11.79 2.59 8.18
C GLY A 56 11.15 2.10 9.49
N TYR A 57 9.89 1.68 9.42
CA TYR A 57 9.10 1.35 10.60
C TYR A 57 9.48 0.04 11.29
N LEU A 58 9.82 -1.01 10.55
CA LEU A 58 10.26 -2.29 11.15
C LEU A 58 11.78 -2.39 11.33
N GLY A 59 12.52 -1.48 10.70
CA GLY A 59 13.98 -1.40 10.81
C GLY A 59 14.44 -0.30 11.77
N ALA A 60 14.58 0.92 11.27
CA ALA A 60 15.20 2.04 11.99
C ALA A 60 14.53 2.33 13.34
N VAL A 61 13.19 2.27 13.41
CA VAL A 61 12.40 2.52 14.62
C VAL A 61 12.79 1.61 15.79
N PHE A 62 13.22 0.37 15.49
CA PHE A 62 13.63 -0.62 16.51
C PHE A 62 15.15 -0.81 16.58
N GLY A 63 15.94 0.15 16.09
CA GLY A 63 17.40 0.06 16.12
C GLY A 63 17.98 -1.05 15.23
N ARG A 64 17.25 -1.44 14.19
CA ARG A 64 17.61 -2.47 13.20
C ARG A 64 17.63 -1.87 11.79
N PRO A 65 18.39 -0.78 11.51
CA PRO A 65 18.36 -0.12 10.23
C PRO A 65 18.71 -1.07 9.08
N SER A 66 18.03 -0.93 7.96
CA SER A 66 18.39 -1.61 6.72
C SER A 66 19.63 -0.98 6.10
N HIS A 67 20.36 -1.77 5.29
CA HIS A 67 21.45 -1.27 4.44
C HIS A 67 21.00 -1.00 2.99
N GLU A 68 19.70 -1.10 2.70
CA GLU A 68 19.16 -0.76 1.39
C GLU A 68 19.30 0.75 1.14
N PRO A 69 19.87 1.16 0.01
CA PRO A 69 19.94 2.57 -0.34
C PRO A 69 18.54 3.10 -0.67
N LEU A 70 18.17 4.22 -0.05
CA LEU A 70 16.88 4.90 -0.27
C LEU A 70 17.18 6.37 -0.66
N PRO A 71 17.75 6.62 -1.86
CA PRO A 71 18.20 7.95 -2.25
C PRO A 71 17.07 8.99 -2.31
N TRP A 72 15.84 8.57 -2.42
CA TRP A 72 14.66 9.43 -2.39
C TRP A 72 14.28 9.95 -0.99
N PHE A 73 15.01 9.57 0.05
CA PHE A 73 14.89 10.11 1.41
C PHE A 73 16.14 10.89 1.87
N GLU A 74 17.08 11.13 0.98
CA GLU A 74 18.22 12.01 1.26
C GLU A 74 17.77 13.48 1.29
N ASP A 75 18.54 14.33 1.96
CA ASP A 75 18.17 15.73 2.22
C ASP A 75 17.93 16.56 0.93
N ASP A 76 18.55 16.18 -0.18
CA ASP A 76 18.43 16.83 -1.50
C ASP A 76 17.44 16.12 -2.46
N ALA A 77 16.74 15.09 -2.00
CA ALA A 77 15.78 14.40 -2.81
C ALA A 77 14.56 15.28 -3.16
N GLU A 78 14.02 15.09 -4.36
CA GLU A 78 12.79 15.78 -4.74
C GLU A 78 11.59 15.36 -3.87
N PRO A 79 10.65 16.26 -3.56
CA PRO A 79 9.42 15.91 -2.87
C PRO A 79 8.67 14.79 -3.62
N ASN A 80 8.18 13.78 -2.90
CA ASN A 80 7.50 12.61 -3.44
C ASN A 80 8.37 11.71 -4.36
N ALA A 81 9.69 11.79 -4.30
CA ALA A 81 10.58 10.92 -5.09
C ALA A 81 10.38 9.42 -4.79
N ASP A 82 9.83 9.08 -3.64
CA ASP A 82 9.43 7.72 -3.26
C ASP A 82 8.11 7.27 -3.91
N MET A 83 7.28 8.20 -4.42
CA MET A 83 5.94 7.92 -4.96
C MET A 83 5.92 7.65 -6.46
N TRP A 84 7.08 7.60 -7.12
CA TRP A 84 7.20 7.28 -8.54
C TRP A 84 8.55 6.63 -8.84
N ALA A 85 8.61 5.88 -9.92
CA ALA A 85 9.84 5.24 -10.38
C ALA A 85 10.39 5.93 -11.63
N THR A 86 11.67 6.28 -11.59
CA THR A 86 12.39 6.82 -12.75
C THR A 86 12.50 5.76 -13.88
N PRO A 87 12.79 6.14 -15.13
CA PRO A 87 13.00 5.15 -16.20
C PRO A 87 14.12 4.15 -15.89
N ASP A 88 15.11 4.53 -15.09
CA ASP A 88 16.26 3.68 -14.74
C ASP A 88 15.94 2.72 -13.57
N GLU A 89 14.91 2.98 -12.79
CA GLU A 89 14.42 2.10 -11.74
C GLU A 89 13.49 1.04 -12.34
N THR A 90 14.00 -0.16 -12.58
CA THR A 90 13.21 -1.23 -13.19
C THR A 90 12.10 -1.72 -12.26
N ARG A 91 10.99 -2.23 -12.83
CA ARG A 91 9.92 -2.88 -12.05
C ARG A 91 10.47 -3.98 -11.15
N ASP A 92 11.33 -4.83 -11.70
CA ASP A 92 11.93 -5.95 -10.94
C ASP A 92 12.80 -5.46 -9.78
N ALA A 93 13.53 -4.37 -9.95
CA ALA A 93 14.32 -3.78 -8.87
C ALA A 93 13.44 -3.27 -7.72
N ILE A 94 12.31 -2.61 -8.03
CA ILE A 94 11.37 -2.09 -7.04
C ILE A 94 10.61 -3.22 -6.34
N ILE A 95 10.12 -4.21 -7.07
CA ILE A 95 9.49 -5.41 -6.49
C ILE A 95 10.51 -6.17 -5.63
N GLY A 96 11.74 -6.31 -6.12
CA GLY A 96 12.84 -6.92 -5.37
C GLY A 96 13.16 -6.17 -4.07
N LEU A 97 13.16 -4.83 -4.10
CA LEU A 97 13.31 -4.00 -2.89
C LEU A 97 12.17 -4.27 -1.89
N TYR A 98 10.92 -4.35 -2.38
CA TYR A 98 9.79 -4.62 -1.50
C TYR A 98 9.87 -6.01 -0.85
N HIS A 99 10.27 -7.04 -1.60
CA HIS A 99 10.50 -8.37 -1.01
C HIS A 99 11.64 -8.36 0.02
N ARG A 100 12.72 -7.59 -0.20
CA ARG A 100 13.79 -7.45 0.81
C ARG A 100 13.32 -6.67 2.03
N ALA A 101 12.45 -5.67 1.85
CA ALA A 101 11.79 -4.98 2.95
C ALA A 101 10.94 -5.94 3.79
N TRP A 102 10.16 -6.82 3.15
CA TRP A 102 9.40 -7.87 3.86
C TRP A 102 10.32 -8.78 4.68
N ALA A 103 11.37 -9.31 4.05
CA ALA A 103 12.29 -10.21 4.74
C ALA A 103 12.96 -9.53 5.95
N HIS A 104 13.32 -8.25 5.81
CA HIS A 104 13.88 -7.45 6.90
C HIS A 104 12.88 -7.22 8.02
N GLY A 105 11.65 -6.82 7.67
CA GLY A 105 10.55 -6.60 8.60
C GLY A 105 10.13 -7.89 9.32
N ASP A 106 10.03 -9.00 8.60
CA ASP A 106 9.67 -10.30 9.17
C ASP A 106 10.70 -10.77 10.20
N ALA A 107 12.00 -10.57 9.91
CA ALA A 107 13.07 -10.87 10.86
C ALA A 107 12.98 -9.98 12.13
N ALA A 108 12.53 -8.72 12.00
CA ALA A 108 12.29 -7.86 13.15
C ALA A 108 11.05 -8.32 13.95
N ILE A 109 9.95 -8.66 13.26
CA ILE A 109 8.72 -9.18 13.87
C ILE A 109 9.01 -10.50 14.63
N GLU A 110 9.80 -11.39 14.05
CA GLU A 110 10.17 -12.65 14.70
C GLU A 110 10.98 -12.41 15.97
N ALA A 111 11.98 -11.55 15.90
CA ALA A 111 12.96 -11.33 16.98
C ALA A 111 12.42 -10.49 18.16
N LEU A 112 11.38 -9.68 17.98
CA LEU A 112 10.90 -8.73 18.96
C LEU A 112 9.55 -9.15 19.55
N ASP A 113 9.32 -8.85 20.84
CA ASP A 113 8.01 -8.99 21.46
C ASP A 113 7.09 -7.83 21.08
N LEU A 114 5.76 -8.02 21.16
CA LEU A 114 4.78 -6.99 20.79
C LEU A 114 4.90 -5.69 21.61
N ASP A 115 5.41 -5.76 22.83
CA ASP A 115 5.65 -4.62 23.70
C ASP A 115 7.06 -4.02 23.58
N ALA A 116 7.90 -4.57 22.69
CA ALA A 116 9.22 -4.01 22.39
C ALA A 116 9.12 -2.54 22.02
N LYS A 117 9.99 -1.71 22.63
CA LYS A 117 9.96 -0.27 22.47
C LYS A 117 10.74 0.16 21.23
N GLY A 118 10.16 1.13 20.52
CA GLY A 118 10.77 1.79 19.37
C GLY A 118 10.57 3.30 19.45
N HIS A 119 11.29 4.03 18.57
CA HIS A 119 11.18 5.48 18.46
C HIS A 119 11.09 5.91 17.01
N VAL A 120 10.00 6.60 16.65
CA VAL A 120 9.77 7.13 15.30
C VAL A 120 10.27 8.56 15.24
N ALA A 121 11.51 8.76 14.80
CA ALA A 121 12.19 10.06 14.82
C ALA A 121 11.49 11.18 14.01
N TRP A 122 10.67 10.83 13.03
CA TRP A 122 9.91 11.77 12.18
C TRP A 122 8.47 12.02 12.65
N TRP A 123 8.05 11.44 13.78
CA TRP A 123 6.76 11.76 14.38
C TRP A 123 6.88 12.89 15.42
N PRO A 124 5.76 13.57 15.75
CA PRO A 124 5.74 14.52 16.86
C PRO A 124 6.23 13.87 18.16
N PRO A 125 7.04 14.57 18.96
CA PRO A 125 7.71 14.00 20.15
C PRO A 125 6.75 13.33 21.16
N ASP A 126 5.52 13.84 21.28
CA ASP A 126 4.49 13.32 22.17
C ASP A 126 3.92 11.95 21.71
N ARG A 127 4.21 11.52 20.49
CA ARG A 127 3.75 10.25 19.90
C ARG A 127 4.87 9.40 19.31
N ALA A 128 6.13 9.86 19.42
CA ALA A 128 7.28 9.22 18.80
C ALA A 128 7.66 7.88 19.46
N ASP A 129 7.40 7.71 20.75
CA ASP A 129 7.68 6.47 21.47
C ASP A 129 6.53 5.48 21.24
N VAL A 130 6.87 4.33 20.69
CA VAL A 130 5.91 3.34 20.21
C VAL A 130 6.26 1.93 20.68
N THR A 131 5.36 0.99 20.40
CA THR A 131 5.62 -0.45 20.54
C THR A 131 5.56 -1.14 19.18
N LEU A 132 6.11 -2.37 19.08
CA LEU A 132 5.98 -3.19 17.87
C LEU A 132 4.49 -3.43 17.53
N HIS A 133 3.65 -3.68 18.55
CA HIS A 133 2.20 -3.81 18.34
C HIS A 133 1.60 -2.59 17.63
N GLN A 134 1.93 -1.38 18.09
CA GLN A 134 1.44 -0.13 17.49
C GLN A 134 1.94 0.04 16.05
N ILE A 135 3.22 -0.27 15.78
CA ILE A 135 3.78 -0.18 14.43
C ILE A 135 3.16 -1.22 13.49
N LEU A 136 2.91 -2.44 13.95
CA LEU A 136 2.22 -3.43 13.12
C LEU A 136 0.79 -2.99 12.76
N VAL A 137 0.03 -2.45 13.71
CA VAL A 137 -1.30 -1.88 13.44
C VAL A 137 -1.20 -0.71 12.45
N HIS A 138 -0.20 0.17 12.62
CA HIS A 138 0.04 1.30 11.71
C HIS A 138 0.35 0.81 10.29
N LEU A 139 1.28 -0.12 10.13
CA LEU A 139 1.67 -0.66 8.82
C LEU A 139 0.53 -1.42 8.13
N ILE A 140 -0.27 -2.20 8.88
CA ILE A 140 -1.46 -2.85 8.34
C ILE A 140 -2.43 -1.80 7.79
N ALA A 141 -2.71 -0.74 8.56
CA ALA A 141 -3.61 0.32 8.14
C ALA A 141 -3.06 1.08 6.91
N GLU A 142 -1.78 1.40 6.91
CA GLU A 142 -1.10 2.13 5.84
C GLU A 142 -1.07 1.30 4.55
N THR A 143 -0.63 0.04 4.62
CA THR A 143 -0.56 -0.83 3.44
C THR A 143 -1.94 -1.12 2.87
N HIS A 144 -2.96 -1.37 3.72
CA HIS A 144 -4.34 -1.56 3.25
C HIS A 144 -4.95 -0.28 2.66
N ARG A 145 -4.61 0.89 3.20
CA ARG A 145 -5.02 2.17 2.59
C ARG A 145 -4.47 2.31 1.18
N HIS A 146 -3.19 2.02 0.99
CA HIS A 146 -2.55 2.05 -0.31
C HIS A 146 -3.06 0.94 -1.25
N ALA A 147 -3.38 -0.23 -0.72
CA ALA A 147 -4.03 -1.29 -1.49
C ALA A 147 -5.40 -0.85 -2.03
N GLY A 148 -6.18 -0.11 -1.24
CA GLY A 148 -7.44 0.50 -1.70
C GLY A 148 -7.25 1.58 -2.78
N HIS A 149 -6.18 2.39 -2.71
CA HIS A 149 -5.82 3.31 -3.80
C HIS A 149 -5.46 2.53 -5.07
N ALA A 150 -4.65 1.48 -4.93
CA ALA A 150 -4.24 0.62 -6.04
C ALA A 150 -5.42 -0.14 -6.66
N ASP A 151 -6.45 -0.52 -5.88
CA ASP A 151 -7.69 -1.11 -6.39
C ASP A 151 -8.37 -0.20 -7.41
N ILE A 152 -8.61 1.07 -7.04
CA ILE A 152 -9.26 2.05 -7.90
C ILE A 152 -8.41 2.31 -9.16
N VAL A 153 -7.09 2.46 -8.99
CA VAL A 153 -6.16 2.66 -10.11
C VAL A 153 -6.17 1.46 -11.06
N ARG A 154 -6.13 0.25 -10.53
CA ARG A 154 -6.16 -0.99 -11.32
C ARG A 154 -7.48 -1.14 -12.07
N GLU A 155 -8.60 -0.89 -11.41
CA GLU A 155 -9.94 -0.92 -12.03
C GLU A 155 -10.04 0.07 -13.21
N LEU A 156 -9.47 1.26 -13.08
CA LEU A 156 -9.41 2.25 -14.16
C LEU A 156 -8.50 1.85 -15.33
N ILE A 157 -7.54 0.96 -15.12
CA ILE A 157 -6.62 0.49 -16.18
C ILE A 157 -7.23 -0.65 -16.99
N ASP A 158 -7.71 -1.70 -16.33
CA ASP A 158 -8.15 -2.94 -17.00
C ASP A 158 -9.43 -3.56 -16.40
N GLY A 159 -10.07 -2.90 -15.44
CA GLY A 159 -11.29 -3.38 -14.80
C GLY A 159 -11.06 -4.43 -13.70
N ALA A 160 -9.82 -4.81 -13.41
CA ALA A 160 -9.53 -5.77 -12.36
C ALA A 160 -9.56 -5.09 -10.97
N ALA A 161 -10.27 -5.68 -10.03
CA ALA A 161 -10.44 -5.16 -8.67
C ALA A 161 -10.44 -6.29 -7.65
N GLY A 162 -10.21 -5.96 -6.38
CA GLY A 162 -10.34 -6.87 -5.25
C GLY A 162 -9.02 -7.24 -4.59
N HIS A 163 -9.11 -8.08 -3.58
CA HIS A 163 -8.00 -8.41 -2.70
C HIS A 163 -6.97 -9.37 -3.34
N ARG A 164 -7.40 -10.22 -4.27
CA ARG A 164 -6.59 -11.17 -5.06
C ARG A 164 -7.16 -11.30 -6.47
N ALA A 165 -6.35 -11.74 -7.40
CA ALA A 165 -6.76 -11.95 -8.79
C ALA A 165 -8.04 -12.82 -8.92
N GLU A 166 -8.13 -13.89 -8.13
CA GLU A 166 -9.27 -14.83 -8.16
C GLU A 166 -10.43 -14.44 -7.23
N LEU A 167 -10.28 -13.37 -6.44
CA LEU A 167 -11.25 -12.94 -5.43
C LEU A 167 -11.50 -11.44 -5.52
N SER A 168 -12.27 -11.04 -6.53
CA SER A 168 -12.61 -9.63 -6.74
C SER A 168 -13.57 -9.06 -5.69
N ASN A 169 -14.34 -9.90 -5.00
CA ASN A 169 -15.50 -9.52 -4.17
C ASN A 169 -16.59 -8.74 -4.92
N MET A 170 -16.50 -8.68 -6.24
CA MET A 170 -17.48 -8.02 -7.10
C MET A 170 -18.56 -9.02 -7.53
N PRO A 171 -19.80 -8.56 -7.75
CA PRO A 171 -20.84 -9.40 -8.37
C PRO A 171 -20.36 -9.94 -9.72
N GLN A 172 -20.58 -11.24 -9.94
CA GLN A 172 -20.36 -11.83 -11.27
C GLN A 172 -21.51 -11.41 -12.18
N ALA A 173 -21.28 -10.41 -13.00
CA ALA A 173 -22.26 -9.82 -13.89
C ALA A 173 -21.61 -9.42 -15.23
N ASP A 174 -22.42 -9.33 -16.28
CA ASP A 174 -21.97 -8.90 -17.59
C ASP A 174 -21.89 -7.36 -17.72
N ALA A 175 -21.38 -6.91 -18.85
CA ALA A 175 -21.22 -5.48 -19.13
C ALA A 175 -22.55 -4.72 -19.15
N GLU A 176 -23.66 -5.37 -19.59
CA GLU A 176 -24.98 -4.75 -19.62
C GLU A 176 -25.51 -4.49 -18.21
N TRP A 177 -25.33 -5.46 -17.32
CA TRP A 177 -25.68 -5.29 -15.91
C TRP A 177 -24.87 -4.17 -15.26
N TRP A 178 -23.56 -4.10 -15.52
CA TRP A 178 -22.69 -3.05 -14.97
C TRP A 178 -23.08 -1.67 -15.49
N MET A 179 -23.38 -1.52 -16.79
CA MET A 179 -23.87 -0.26 -17.35
C MET A 179 -25.20 0.16 -16.70
N ALA A 180 -26.14 -0.77 -16.54
CA ALA A 180 -27.42 -0.47 -15.87
C ALA A 180 -27.24 -0.14 -14.40
N TYR A 181 -26.31 -0.79 -13.70
CA TYR A 181 -26.00 -0.52 -12.29
C TYR A 181 -25.39 0.88 -12.12
N THR A 182 -24.36 1.23 -12.86
CA THR A 182 -23.73 2.56 -12.80
C THR A 182 -24.68 3.67 -13.23
N GLY A 183 -25.54 3.43 -14.21
CA GLY A 183 -26.59 4.36 -14.62
C GLY A 183 -27.61 4.65 -13.49
N ARG A 184 -27.97 3.64 -12.67
CA ARG A 184 -28.80 3.86 -11.48
C ARG A 184 -28.08 4.69 -10.41
N LEU A 185 -26.79 4.46 -10.21
CA LEU A 185 -25.99 5.24 -9.26
C LEU A 185 -25.93 6.72 -9.68
N GLU A 186 -25.66 6.98 -10.96
CA GLU A 186 -25.63 8.34 -11.51
C GLU A 186 -27.00 9.05 -11.38
N ALA A 187 -28.07 8.35 -11.71
CA ALA A 187 -29.42 8.89 -11.56
C ALA A 187 -29.75 9.24 -10.09
N ALA A 188 -29.36 8.37 -9.15
CA ALA A 188 -29.56 8.60 -7.73
C ALA A 188 -28.75 9.80 -7.22
N ALA A 189 -27.49 9.94 -7.66
CA ALA A 189 -26.66 11.08 -7.33
C ALA A 189 -27.26 12.40 -7.84
N GLY A 190 -27.70 12.45 -9.10
CA GLY A 190 -28.37 13.63 -9.67
C GLY A 190 -29.70 13.98 -8.98
N GLU A 191 -30.46 12.97 -8.54
CA GLU A 191 -31.66 13.21 -7.74
C GLU A 191 -31.34 13.81 -6.36
N ALA A 192 -30.32 13.27 -5.69
CA ALA A 192 -29.85 13.76 -4.39
C ALA A 192 -29.35 15.21 -4.50
N GLN A 193 -28.57 15.54 -5.54
CA GLN A 193 -28.11 16.88 -5.80
C GLN A 193 -29.30 17.85 -5.92
N ARG A 194 -30.31 17.53 -6.72
CA ARG A 194 -31.51 18.38 -6.88
C ARG A 194 -32.29 18.60 -5.59
N ARG A 195 -32.23 17.65 -4.66
CA ARG A 195 -32.98 17.74 -3.39
C ARG A 195 -32.22 18.49 -2.29
N TYR A 196 -30.90 18.38 -2.26
CA TYR A 196 -30.11 18.77 -1.09
C TYR A 196 -29.08 19.87 -1.36
N ASP A 197 -28.63 20.08 -2.61
CA ASP A 197 -27.79 21.23 -3.00
C ASP A 197 -28.66 22.44 -3.37
N VAL A 198 -29.23 23.10 -2.33
CA VAL A 198 -30.02 24.34 -2.47
C VAL A 198 -29.18 25.53 -2.08
#